data_c037283a65e95f8419657e0f5fa45816
#
_entry.id   c037283a65e95f8419657e0f5fa45816
#
_cell.length_a   1.000
_cell.length_b   1.000
_cell.length_c   1.000
_cell.angle_alpha   90.00
_cell.angle_beta   90.00
_cell.angle_gamma   90.00
#
_symmetry.space_group_name_H-M   'P 1'
#
loop_
_entity.id
_entity.type
_entity.pdbx_description
1 polymer ?
#
loop_
_entity_poly.entity_id
_entity_poly.type
_entity_poly.pdbx_seq_one_letter_code
_entity_poly.pdbx_strand_id
1 'polypeptide(L)'
;KDVKMRTFITQDNERDDLVAHVYDITYGTIRAGVDNLVIIDDSIVRGTTLRQSIIRILDRLKPKKIVVCSSAPQIRYPDCYGIDMSRLSDFVAFRAVIELLRERGMEHVIEDVYRKAVAELQKGDRSETVNCVTEIYDRFTDEEISAKIAEIVTAPEIQARVEVIYQ
;
A
#
# COMPACT_ATOMS: atom_id res chain seq x y z
N LYS A 1 -21.77 -11.92 -17.15
CA LYS A 1 -21.31 -10.56 -17.52
C LYS A 1 -22.33 -9.48 -17.13
N ASP A 2 -22.77 -9.44 -15.88
CA ASP A 2 -23.78 -8.44 -15.50
C ASP A 2 -23.77 -8.14 -14.00
N VAL A 3 -22.66 -7.71 -13.45
CA VAL A 3 -22.74 -6.93 -12.21
C VAL A 3 -21.63 -5.89 -12.24
N LYS A 4 -21.99 -4.64 -12.49
CA LYS A 4 -21.16 -3.48 -12.21
C LYS A 4 -21.11 -3.25 -10.69
N MET A 5 -20.54 -4.20 -9.95
CA MET A 5 -20.24 -3.99 -8.54
C MET A 5 -18.94 -3.19 -8.44
N ARG A 6 -19.08 -1.94 -8.05
CA ARG A 6 -17.92 -1.12 -7.68
C ARG A 6 -17.52 -1.47 -6.25
N THR A 7 -16.45 -2.23 -6.11
CA THR A 7 -15.94 -2.71 -4.81
C THR A 7 -15.44 -1.61 -3.85
N PHE A 8 -15.26 -0.37 -4.34
CA PHE A 8 -14.69 0.72 -3.53
C PHE A 8 -15.72 1.53 -2.73
N ILE A 9 -17.02 1.23 -2.83
CA ILE A 9 -18.09 1.99 -2.18
C ILE A 9 -18.76 1.22 -1.03
N THR A 10 -18.37 -0.04 -0.81
CA THR A 10 -18.94 -0.90 0.25
C THR A 10 -18.15 -0.81 1.55
N GLN A 11 -18.85 -0.92 2.71
CA GLN A 11 -18.22 -0.97 4.03
C GLN A 11 -17.31 -2.20 4.17
N ASP A 12 -16.23 -2.07 4.95
CA ASP A 12 -15.13 -3.04 5.00
C ASP A 12 -15.53 -4.51 5.25
N ASN A 13 -16.61 -4.78 5.99
CA ASN A 13 -17.06 -6.15 6.29
C ASN A 13 -17.76 -6.88 5.12
N GLU A 14 -18.31 -6.14 4.15
CA GLU A 14 -18.96 -6.73 2.96
C GLU A 14 -17.99 -6.85 1.77
N ARG A 15 -16.82 -6.23 1.89
CA ARG A 15 -15.80 -6.20 0.83
C ARG A 15 -15.16 -7.55 0.57
N ASP A 16 -14.92 -8.34 1.60
CA ASP A 16 -14.21 -9.63 1.49
C ASP A 16 -15.05 -10.65 0.70
N ASP A 17 -16.36 -10.69 0.93
CA ASP A 17 -17.26 -11.59 0.18
C ASP A 17 -17.50 -11.10 -1.25
N LEU A 18 -17.58 -9.78 -1.48
CA LEU A 18 -17.77 -9.18 -2.80
C LEU A 18 -16.55 -9.36 -3.70
N VAL A 19 -15.34 -9.22 -3.16
CA VAL A 19 -14.10 -9.39 -3.93
C VAL A 19 -13.93 -10.84 -4.36
N ALA A 20 -14.28 -11.81 -3.51
CA ALA A 20 -14.25 -13.23 -3.86
C ALA A 20 -15.18 -13.57 -5.03
N HIS A 21 -16.27 -12.80 -5.25
CA HIS A 21 -17.24 -13.00 -6.33
C HIS A 21 -16.93 -12.16 -7.58
N VAL A 22 -16.14 -11.09 -7.49
CA VAL A 22 -15.86 -10.18 -8.61
C VAL A 22 -14.63 -10.61 -9.42
N TYR A 23 -13.65 -11.26 -8.79
CA TYR A 23 -12.46 -11.76 -9.48
C TYR A 23 -12.64 -13.22 -9.86
N ASP A 24 -12.98 -13.44 -11.15
CA ASP A 24 -13.02 -14.78 -11.72
C ASP A 24 -11.60 -15.20 -12.15
N ILE A 25 -11.14 -16.33 -11.64
CA ILE A 25 -9.84 -16.87 -11.97
C ILE A 25 -9.98 -17.98 -13.00
N THR A 26 -9.32 -17.81 -14.14
CA THR A 26 -9.22 -18.88 -15.12
C THR A 26 -8.14 -19.87 -14.68
N TYR A 27 -8.55 -20.99 -14.12
CA TYR A 27 -7.65 -22.07 -13.72
C TYR A 27 -6.96 -22.70 -14.95
N GLY A 28 -5.72 -23.15 -14.74
CA GLY A 28 -4.94 -23.82 -15.79
C GLY A 28 -4.17 -22.89 -16.73
N THR A 29 -4.23 -21.57 -16.50
CA THR A 29 -3.46 -20.58 -17.28
C THR A 29 -2.02 -20.45 -16.84
N ILE A 30 -1.68 -20.88 -15.61
CA ILE A 30 -0.31 -20.83 -15.06
C ILE A 30 0.18 -22.21 -14.63
N ARG A 31 1.48 -22.38 -14.68
CA ARG A 31 2.18 -23.57 -14.17
C ARG A 31 2.58 -23.33 -12.70
N ALA A 32 1.97 -24.08 -11.80
CA ALA A 32 2.21 -23.95 -10.36
C ALA A 32 3.70 -24.11 -10.02
N GLY A 33 4.24 -23.24 -9.20
CA GLY A 33 5.66 -23.25 -8.77
C GLY A 33 6.68 -22.82 -9.82
N VAL A 34 6.24 -22.52 -11.05
CA VAL A 34 7.12 -22.15 -12.18
C VAL A 34 6.89 -20.74 -12.64
N ASP A 35 5.65 -20.39 -12.94
CA ASP A 35 5.31 -19.10 -13.54
C ASP A 35 5.22 -17.97 -12.50
N ASN A 36 5.59 -16.78 -12.91
CA ASN A 36 5.40 -15.55 -12.15
C ASN A 36 4.11 -14.86 -12.63
N LEU A 37 3.31 -14.37 -11.70
CA LEU A 37 2.15 -13.53 -12.01
C LEU A 37 2.54 -12.07 -11.89
N VAL A 38 2.08 -11.28 -12.85
CA VAL A 38 2.18 -9.81 -12.82
C VAL A 38 0.78 -9.24 -12.77
N ILE A 39 0.53 -8.39 -11.78
CA ILE A 39 -0.69 -7.62 -11.62
C ILE A 39 -0.38 -6.18 -11.95
N ILE A 40 -1.25 -5.53 -12.70
CA ILE A 40 -1.18 -4.08 -12.94
C ILE A 40 -2.33 -3.44 -12.19
N ASP A 41 -2.01 -2.50 -11.31
CA ASP A 41 -2.96 -1.72 -10.52
C ASP A 41 -2.78 -0.23 -10.85
N ASP A 42 -3.83 0.56 -10.72
CA ASP A 42 -3.76 1.99 -10.98
C ASP A 42 -3.02 2.73 -9.85
N SER A 43 -3.29 2.38 -8.60
CA SER A 43 -2.61 2.96 -7.44
C SER A 43 -2.76 2.12 -6.18
N ILE A 44 -1.74 2.14 -5.33
CA ILE A 44 -1.76 1.47 -4.03
C ILE A 44 -1.78 2.53 -2.92
N VAL A 45 -2.94 2.76 -2.33
CA VAL A 45 -3.10 3.73 -1.24
C VAL A 45 -2.96 3.05 0.12
N ARG A 46 -3.91 2.20 0.49
CA ARG A 46 -3.95 1.51 1.79
C ARG A 46 -3.34 0.11 1.76
N GLY A 47 -3.32 -0.50 0.58
CA GLY A 47 -2.89 -1.88 0.39
C GLY A 47 -3.85 -2.95 0.94
N THR A 48 -5.00 -2.54 1.50
CA THR A 48 -5.95 -3.46 2.17
C THR A 48 -6.53 -4.46 1.19
N THR A 49 -7.01 -4.01 0.03
CA THR A 49 -7.58 -4.87 -1.02
C THR A 49 -6.55 -5.88 -1.56
N LEU A 50 -5.29 -5.45 -1.73
CA LEU A 50 -4.21 -6.35 -2.12
C LEU A 50 -4.01 -7.44 -1.07
N ARG A 51 -3.90 -7.07 0.20
CA ARG A 51 -3.61 -7.99 1.29
C ARG A 51 -4.75 -8.97 1.57
N GLN A 52 -5.98 -8.45 1.67
CA GLN A 52 -7.12 -9.26 2.12
C GLN A 52 -7.68 -10.14 1.01
N SER A 53 -7.55 -9.70 -0.24
CA SER A 53 -8.28 -10.32 -1.35
C SER A 53 -7.39 -10.74 -2.52
N ILE A 54 -6.79 -9.80 -3.22
CA ILE A 54 -6.15 -10.07 -4.52
C ILE A 54 -5.00 -11.07 -4.38
N ILE A 55 -4.05 -10.82 -3.48
CA ILE A 55 -2.88 -11.69 -3.29
C ILE A 55 -3.32 -13.07 -2.81
N ARG A 56 -4.29 -13.16 -1.88
CA ARG A 56 -4.82 -14.44 -1.39
C ARG A 56 -5.48 -15.28 -2.50
N ILE A 57 -6.25 -14.64 -3.36
CA ILE A 57 -6.89 -15.30 -4.48
C ILE A 57 -5.86 -15.84 -5.46
N LEU A 58 -4.85 -15.03 -5.80
CA LEU A 58 -3.81 -15.41 -6.75
C LEU A 58 -2.86 -16.47 -6.19
N ASP A 59 -2.60 -16.46 -4.89
CA ASP A 59 -1.76 -17.46 -4.23
C ASP A 59 -2.34 -18.88 -4.33
N ARG A 60 -3.69 -19.01 -4.47
CA ARG A 60 -4.35 -20.31 -4.73
C ARG A 60 -3.89 -20.97 -6.04
N LEU A 61 -3.42 -20.20 -7.00
CA LEU A 61 -2.84 -20.69 -8.24
C LEU A 61 -1.41 -21.22 -8.05
N LYS A 62 -0.84 -21.04 -6.85
CA LYS A 62 0.53 -21.44 -6.48
C LYS A 62 1.60 -20.88 -7.44
N PRO A 63 1.60 -19.58 -7.76
CA PRO A 63 2.66 -19.00 -8.58
C PRO A 63 3.98 -19.04 -7.81
N LYS A 64 5.09 -19.03 -8.56
CA LYS A 64 6.42 -18.88 -7.96
C LYS A 64 6.59 -17.50 -7.31
N LYS A 65 6.03 -16.46 -7.95
CA LYS A 65 6.10 -15.07 -7.53
C LYS A 65 4.86 -14.32 -8.00
N ILE A 66 4.43 -13.35 -7.19
CA ILE A 66 3.43 -12.34 -7.54
C ILE A 66 4.12 -10.97 -7.58
N VAL A 67 4.08 -10.30 -8.69
CA VAL A 67 4.61 -8.94 -8.87
C VAL A 67 3.43 -7.99 -9.04
N VAL A 68 3.29 -7.03 -8.14
CA VAL A 68 2.28 -5.98 -8.20
C VAL A 68 2.94 -4.73 -8.77
N CYS A 69 2.52 -4.32 -9.97
CA CYS A 69 3.00 -3.10 -10.62
C CYS A 69 1.94 -2.01 -10.46
N SER A 70 2.27 -0.95 -9.73
CA SER A 70 1.44 0.25 -9.65
C SER A 70 1.80 1.20 -10.78
N SER A 71 0.79 1.68 -11.54
CA SER A 71 0.99 2.69 -12.58
C SER A 71 1.11 4.12 -12.02
N ALA A 72 0.70 4.33 -10.76
CA ALA A 72 0.99 5.54 -10.02
C ALA A 72 2.26 5.37 -9.17
N PRO A 73 2.98 6.45 -8.86
CA PRO A 73 4.08 6.42 -7.88
C PRO A 73 3.56 6.11 -6.47
N GLN A 74 4.47 5.91 -5.52
CA GLN A 74 4.10 5.76 -4.11
C GLN A 74 3.30 6.96 -3.62
N ILE A 75 2.08 6.72 -3.14
CA ILE A 75 1.22 7.78 -2.60
C ILE A 75 1.64 8.04 -1.15
N ARG A 76 2.32 9.17 -0.93
CA ARG A 76 2.98 9.50 0.33
C ARG A 76 2.25 10.55 1.16
N TYR A 77 1.42 11.40 0.53
CA TYR A 77 0.81 12.55 1.17
C TYR A 77 -0.71 12.56 0.98
N PRO A 78 -1.45 13.05 1.99
CA PRO A 78 -2.90 13.22 1.89
C PRO A 78 -3.30 14.17 0.76
N ASP A 79 -4.47 13.90 0.19
CA ASP A 79 -5.13 14.76 -0.78
C ASP A 79 -6.48 15.20 -0.23
N CYS A 80 -6.78 16.50 -0.35
CA CYS A 80 -8.05 17.08 0.11
C CYS A 80 -9.26 16.72 -0.76
N TYR A 81 -9.05 16.23 -1.98
CA TYR A 81 -10.12 15.82 -2.90
C TYR A 81 -10.49 14.34 -2.79
N GLY A 82 -9.61 13.51 -2.24
CA GLY A 82 -9.83 12.07 -2.10
C GLY A 82 -10.54 11.72 -0.81
N ILE A 83 -11.73 11.11 -0.86
CA ILE A 83 -12.48 10.63 0.33
C ILE A 83 -11.61 9.66 1.16
N ASP A 84 -10.87 8.80 0.48
CA ASP A 84 -10.02 7.76 1.08
C ASP A 84 -8.58 8.20 1.33
N MET A 85 -8.23 9.46 1.08
CA MET A 85 -6.86 9.98 1.12
C MET A 85 -6.65 11.08 2.16
N SER A 86 -7.51 11.15 3.19
CA SER A 86 -7.49 12.22 4.17
C SER A 86 -6.54 12.00 5.35
N ARG A 87 -6.19 10.74 5.64
CA ARG A 87 -5.38 10.39 6.81
C ARG A 87 -4.07 9.75 6.40
N LEU A 88 -2.96 10.38 6.80
CA LEU A 88 -1.62 9.89 6.53
C LEU A 88 -1.37 8.47 7.06
N SER A 89 -1.91 8.15 8.25
CA SER A 89 -1.79 6.82 8.88
C SER A 89 -2.40 5.67 8.08
N ASP A 90 -3.32 5.98 7.17
CA ASP A 90 -3.97 4.97 6.34
C ASP A 90 -3.11 4.56 5.14
N PHE A 91 -2.13 5.37 4.77
CA PHE A 91 -1.27 5.09 3.61
C PHE A 91 -0.28 3.98 3.91
N VAL A 92 -0.24 2.98 3.03
CA VAL A 92 0.70 1.87 3.16
C VAL A 92 2.16 2.34 3.09
N ALA A 93 2.45 3.36 2.26
CA ALA A 93 3.78 3.95 2.18
C ALA A 93 4.21 4.62 3.50
N PHE A 94 3.30 5.32 4.19
CA PHE A 94 3.60 5.89 5.50
C PHE A 94 3.81 4.81 6.56
N ARG A 95 2.97 3.79 6.58
CA ARG A 95 3.16 2.65 7.49
C ARG A 95 4.49 1.95 7.26
N ALA A 96 4.90 1.80 6.00
CA ALA A 96 6.17 1.20 5.64
C ALA A 96 7.36 1.97 6.21
N VAL A 97 7.40 3.30 6.06
CA VAL A 97 8.51 4.09 6.60
C VAL A 97 8.52 4.12 8.13
N ILE A 98 7.36 4.11 8.79
CA ILE A 98 7.27 4.00 10.25
C ILE A 98 7.82 2.66 10.74
N GLU A 99 7.51 1.55 10.07
CA GLU A 99 8.07 0.23 10.41
C GLU A 99 9.59 0.20 10.17
N LEU A 100 10.07 0.73 9.05
CA LEU A 100 11.50 0.84 8.75
C LEU A 100 12.26 1.68 9.79
N LEU A 101 11.69 2.80 10.26
CA LEU A 101 12.29 3.60 11.34
C LEU A 101 12.42 2.79 12.63
N ARG A 102 11.39 2.03 13.00
CA ARG A 102 11.41 1.16 14.18
C ARG A 102 12.47 0.06 14.08
N GLU A 103 12.53 -0.62 12.95
CA GLU A 103 13.52 -1.67 12.70
C GLU A 103 14.96 -1.16 12.77
N ARG A 104 15.18 0.11 12.44
CA ARG A 104 16.50 0.75 12.51
C ARG A 104 16.77 1.48 13.83
N GLY A 105 15.86 1.43 14.81
CA GLY A 105 16.00 2.14 16.09
C GLY A 105 15.99 3.66 15.95
N MET A 106 15.28 4.17 14.95
CA MET A 106 15.23 5.59 14.60
C MET A 106 13.88 6.25 14.96
N GLU A 107 13.16 5.72 15.96
CA GLU A 107 11.84 6.25 16.36
C GLU A 107 11.89 7.73 16.79
N HIS A 108 13.03 8.21 17.28
CA HIS A 108 13.21 9.62 17.62
C HIS A 108 12.91 10.57 16.45
N VAL A 109 13.10 10.13 15.20
CA VAL A 109 12.78 10.92 14.00
C VAL A 109 11.28 11.25 13.94
N ILE A 110 10.42 10.31 14.35
CA ILE A 110 8.96 10.52 14.37
C ILE A 110 8.60 11.65 15.32
N GLU A 111 9.19 11.65 16.52
CA GLU A 111 8.96 12.68 17.54
C GLU A 111 9.49 14.05 17.10
N ASP A 112 10.68 14.06 16.48
CA ASP A 112 11.30 15.28 15.97
C ASP A 112 10.45 15.92 14.87
N VAL A 113 9.99 15.11 13.91
CA VAL A 113 9.12 15.57 12.83
C VAL A 113 7.76 16.05 13.37
N TYR A 114 7.18 15.34 14.33
CA TYR A 114 5.95 15.76 14.99
C TYR A 114 6.09 17.13 15.65
N ARG A 115 7.17 17.34 16.45
CA ARG A 115 7.46 18.63 17.09
C ARG A 115 7.62 19.76 16.08
N LYS A 116 8.32 19.50 14.96
CA LYS A 116 8.47 20.47 13.87
C LYS A 116 7.12 20.81 13.24
N ALA A 117 6.30 19.81 12.93
CA ALA A 117 4.98 20.01 12.34
C ALA A 117 4.06 20.83 13.25
N VAL A 118 4.08 20.59 14.57
CA VAL A 118 3.32 21.38 15.55
C VAL A 118 3.82 22.83 15.57
N ALA A 119 5.13 23.05 15.54
CA ALA A 119 5.71 24.39 15.51
C ALA A 119 5.34 25.16 14.21
N GLU A 120 5.33 24.46 13.06
CA GLU A 120 4.87 25.06 11.78
C GLU A 120 3.41 25.49 11.86
N LEU A 121 2.53 24.66 12.43
CA LEU A 121 1.11 25.02 12.59
C LEU A 121 0.89 26.26 13.49
N GLN A 122 1.79 26.53 14.44
CA GLN A 122 1.70 27.69 15.33
C GLN A 122 2.17 29.01 14.71
N LYS A 123 2.90 28.97 13.60
CA LYS A 123 3.40 30.19 12.93
C LYS A 123 2.29 31.09 12.36
N GLY A 124 1.08 30.57 12.17
CA GLY A 124 -0.10 31.34 11.74
C GLY A 124 -0.08 31.76 10.26
N ASP A 125 1.06 31.89 9.65
CA ASP A 125 1.20 32.15 8.21
C ASP A 125 1.27 30.83 7.45
N ARG A 126 0.23 30.56 6.66
CA ARG A 126 0.11 29.31 5.87
C ARG A 126 0.75 29.40 4.49
N SER A 127 1.23 30.59 4.09
CA SER A 127 1.80 30.80 2.75
C SER A 127 3.16 30.12 2.56
N GLU A 128 3.88 29.84 3.66
CA GLU A 128 5.21 29.21 3.68
C GLU A 128 5.25 27.93 4.50
N THR A 129 4.14 27.19 4.59
CA THR A 129 4.08 25.97 5.39
C THR A 129 5.00 24.89 4.81
N VAL A 130 5.95 24.42 5.60
CA VAL A 130 6.87 23.34 5.22
C VAL A 130 6.25 21.99 5.55
N ASN A 131 6.30 21.06 4.58
CA ASN A 131 5.88 19.69 4.82
C ASN A 131 6.98 18.91 5.57
N CYS A 132 6.92 18.90 6.89
CA CYS A 132 7.91 18.23 7.73
C CYS A 132 7.94 16.70 7.54
N VAL A 133 6.88 16.09 7.02
CA VAL A 133 6.79 14.63 6.84
C VAL A 133 7.76 14.12 5.77
N THR A 134 8.22 14.98 4.86
CA THR A 134 9.25 14.62 3.86
C THR A 134 10.50 14.07 4.54
N GLU A 135 10.90 14.60 5.69
CA GLU A 135 12.10 14.15 6.42
C GLU A 135 12.04 12.67 6.83
N ILE A 136 10.85 12.10 6.99
CA ILE A 136 10.67 10.68 7.29
C ILE A 136 10.99 9.85 6.05
N TYR A 137 10.42 10.25 4.89
CA TYR A 137 10.63 9.53 3.64
C TYR A 137 12.07 9.64 3.12
N ASP A 138 12.73 10.78 3.30
CA ASP A 138 14.10 11.05 2.84
C ASP A 138 15.17 10.16 3.50
N ARG A 139 14.78 9.39 4.54
CA ARG A 139 15.67 8.41 5.20
C ARG A 139 15.81 7.10 4.43
N PHE A 140 14.97 6.86 3.45
CA PHE A 140 14.87 5.58 2.75
C PHE A 140 14.80 5.77 1.25
N THR A 141 15.29 4.80 0.50
CA THR A 141 15.10 4.77 -0.95
C THR A 141 13.70 4.29 -1.30
N ASP A 142 13.27 4.58 -2.52
CA ASP A 142 11.95 4.14 -3.02
C ASP A 142 11.86 2.61 -3.06
N GLU A 143 12.99 1.93 -3.32
CA GLU A 143 13.09 0.47 -3.32
C GLU A 143 12.93 -0.11 -1.91
N GLU A 144 13.54 0.51 -0.90
CA GLU A 144 13.38 0.07 0.51
C GLU A 144 11.93 0.21 0.97
N ILE A 145 11.29 1.32 0.63
CA ILE A 145 9.88 1.55 0.93
C ILE A 145 9.00 0.53 0.20
N SER A 146 9.25 0.29 -1.11
CA SER A 146 8.51 -0.68 -1.91
C SER A 146 8.64 -2.10 -1.38
N ALA A 147 9.84 -2.48 -0.94
CA ALA A 147 10.09 -3.79 -0.32
C ALA A 147 9.29 -3.94 0.99
N LYS A 148 9.27 -2.90 1.83
CA LYS A 148 8.49 -2.91 3.07
C LYS A 148 6.98 -2.92 2.80
N ILE A 149 6.51 -2.21 1.77
CA ILE A 149 5.11 -2.29 1.33
C ILE A 149 4.76 -3.72 0.93
N ALA A 150 5.63 -4.39 0.16
CA ALA A 150 5.41 -5.79 -0.23
C ALA A 150 5.26 -6.71 1.01
N GLU A 151 6.06 -6.51 2.05
CA GLU A 151 5.92 -7.23 3.33
C GLU A 151 4.56 -6.95 4.00
N ILE A 152 4.15 -5.68 4.10
CA ILE A 152 2.90 -5.26 4.73
C ILE A 152 1.67 -5.84 4.02
N VAL A 153 1.67 -5.87 2.68
CA VAL A 153 0.54 -6.38 1.91
C VAL A 153 0.54 -7.90 1.78
N THR A 154 1.62 -8.57 2.20
CA THR A 154 1.71 -10.03 2.21
C THR A 154 1.20 -10.57 3.55
N ALA A 155 0.10 -11.32 3.52
CA ALA A 155 -0.40 -11.97 4.71
C ALA A 155 0.46 -13.21 5.05
N PRO A 156 0.55 -13.61 6.34
CA PRO A 156 1.45 -14.69 6.78
C PRO A 156 1.21 -16.05 6.11
N GLU A 157 -0.01 -16.30 5.66
CA GLU A 157 -0.41 -17.54 4.99
C GLU A 157 0.00 -17.63 3.51
N ILE A 158 0.44 -16.52 2.90
CA ILE A 158 0.83 -16.46 1.49
C ILE A 158 2.13 -17.21 1.26
N GLN A 159 2.14 -18.12 0.29
CA GLN A 159 3.29 -18.97 -0.06
C GLN A 159 4.15 -18.34 -1.16
N ALA A 160 3.54 -17.63 -2.09
CA ALA A 160 4.26 -16.97 -3.17
C ALA A 160 5.08 -15.79 -2.64
N ARG A 161 6.28 -15.60 -3.21
CA ARG A 161 7.03 -14.36 -3.00
C ARG A 161 6.29 -13.18 -3.62
N VAL A 162 6.03 -12.13 -2.84
CA VAL A 162 5.37 -10.91 -3.33
C VAL A 162 6.40 -9.81 -3.51
N GLU A 163 6.32 -9.11 -4.64
CA GLU A 163 7.09 -7.90 -4.92
C GLU A 163 6.14 -6.78 -5.34
N VAL A 164 6.44 -5.55 -4.93
CA VAL A 164 5.70 -4.35 -5.33
C VAL A 164 6.65 -3.42 -6.07
N ILE A 165 6.24 -2.98 -7.26
CA ILE A 165 6.99 -2.10 -8.15
C ILE A 165 6.13 -0.89 -8.46
N TYR A 166 6.71 0.29 -8.35
CA TYR A 166 6.10 1.56 -8.72
C TYR A 166 6.78 2.13 -9.97
N GLN A 167 5.99 2.85 -10.77
CA GLN A 167 6.47 3.55 -11.96
C GLN A 167 7.15 4.88 -11.57
#